data_5d7046f40aebea650787e0fbf889f43e
#
_entry.id   5d7046f40aebea650787e0fbf889f43e
#
_cell.length_a   1.000
_cell.length_b   1.000
_cell.length_c   1.000
_cell.angle_alpha   90.00
_cell.angle_beta   90.00
_cell.angle_gamma   90.00
#
_symmetry.space_group_name_H-M   'P 1'
#
loop_
_entity.id
_entity.type
_entity.pdbx_description
1 polymer ?
#
loop_
_entity_poly.entity_id
_entity_poly.type
_entity_poly.pdbx_seq_one_letter_code
_entity_poly.pdbx_strand_id
1 'polypeptide(L)'
;MSYNEHTAQRIRACLLQKSVDFEEKKMFMGICFLVDEKMLCCTHSDKITNEDLLLCRVSDEDFSEFIEDNFVEPMTMGERKMKNFLLVSEPGFEKQENLQDWIDRCLKYNPTAKKSKKSK
;
A
#
# COMPACT_ATOMS: atom_id res chain seq x y z
N MET A 1 12.57 -9.15 10.93
CA MET A 1 11.59 -8.07 10.84
C MET A 1 10.58 -8.38 9.78
N SER A 2 9.37 -8.02 10.04
CA SER A 2 8.31 -8.34 9.09
C SER A 2 8.22 -7.32 7.96
N TYR A 3 9.04 -6.30 7.97
CA TYR A 3 9.09 -5.34 6.87
C TYR A 3 10.48 -4.74 6.79
N ASN A 4 10.76 -4.13 5.64
CA ASN A 4 12.04 -3.51 5.39
C ASN A 4 11.97 -2.04 5.80
N GLU A 5 12.80 -1.66 6.76
CA GLU A 5 12.78 -0.28 7.26
C GLU A 5 13.16 0.72 6.17
N HIS A 6 14.04 0.31 5.26
CA HIS A 6 14.42 1.20 4.17
C HIS A 6 13.21 1.54 3.30
N THR A 7 12.38 0.55 2.99
CA THR A 7 11.19 0.79 2.21
C THR A 7 10.21 1.67 2.96
N ALA A 8 10.07 1.43 4.28
CA ALA A 8 9.20 2.27 5.09
C ALA A 8 9.68 3.71 5.07
N GLN A 9 10.98 3.93 5.13
CA GLN A 9 11.54 5.28 5.07
C GLN A 9 11.23 5.96 3.75
N ARG A 10 11.29 5.21 2.66
CA ARG A 10 10.97 5.76 1.35
C ARG A 10 9.53 6.25 1.30
N ILE A 11 8.62 5.47 1.89
CA ILE A 11 7.21 5.86 1.91
C ILE A 11 7.03 7.11 2.77
N ARG A 12 7.67 7.14 3.94
CA ARG A 12 7.58 8.32 4.81
C ARG A 12 8.06 9.56 4.10
N ALA A 13 9.20 9.46 3.43
CA ALA A 13 9.75 10.62 2.73
C ALA A 13 8.81 11.11 1.65
N CYS A 14 8.18 10.18 0.96
CA CYS A 14 7.24 10.52 -0.09
C CYS A 14 6.05 11.30 0.48
N LEU A 15 5.50 10.82 1.60
CA LEU A 15 4.36 11.48 2.22
C LEU A 15 4.74 12.83 2.80
N LEU A 16 5.92 12.93 3.40
CA LEU A 16 6.39 14.19 3.93
C LEU A 16 6.59 15.23 2.84
N GLN A 17 7.14 14.80 1.72
CA GLN A 17 7.33 15.68 0.59
C GLN A 17 6.02 16.25 0.07
N LYS A 18 4.95 15.49 0.19
CA LYS A 18 3.64 15.93 -0.28
C LYS A 18 2.88 16.66 0.79
N SER A 19 3.49 16.90 1.94
CA SER A 19 2.88 17.61 3.05
C SER A 19 1.61 16.92 3.54
N VAL A 20 1.63 15.60 3.56
CA VAL A 20 0.49 14.81 3.99
C VAL A 20 0.69 14.40 5.44
N ASP A 21 -0.33 14.64 6.26
CA ASP A 21 -0.33 14.13 7.63
C ASP A 21 -0.66 12.65 7.59
N PHE A 22 0.14 11.85 8.25
CA PHE A 22 -0.10 10.41 8.26
C PHE A 22 0.29 9.81 9.59
N GLU A 23 -0.23 8.61 9.83
CA GLU A 23 0.12 7.83 11.01
C GLU A 23 0.67 6.51 10.56
N GLU A 24 1.47 5.89 11.42
CA GLU A 24 2.02 4.58 11.14
C GLU A 24 1.55 3.61 12.19
N LYS A 25 1.19 2.41 11.78
CA LYS A 25 0.82 1.36 12.72
C LYS A 25 1.43 0.06 12.24
N LYS A 26 2.03 -0.66 13.18
CA LYS A 26 2.47 -2.01 12.86
C LYS A 26 1.27 -2.91 12.97
N MET A 27 0.91 -3.52 11.86
CA MET A 27 -0.22 -4.42 11.87
C MET A 27 -0.06 -5.44 10.77
N PHE A 28 -0.83 -6.51 10.89
CA PHE A 28 -0.72 -7.65 10.00
C PHE A 28 0.72 -8.14 10.01
N MET A 29 1.36 -8.14 8.89
CA MET A 29 2.71 -8.63 8.79
C MET A 29 3.72 -7.55 8.48
N GLY A 30 3.34 -6.30 8.63
CA GLY A 30 4.24 -5.22 8.30
C GLY A 30 3.85 -3.92 8.96
N ILE A 31 4.05 -2.82 8.25
CA ILE A 31 3.73 -1.52 8.77
C ILE A 31 2.78 -0.83 7.80
N CYS A 32 1.71 -0.25 8.35
CA CYS A 32 0.69 0.42 7.56
C CYS A 32 0.75 1.91 7.78
N PHE A 33 0.47 2.65 6.74
CA PHE A 33 0.41 4.10 6.77
C PHE A 33 -1.04 4.52 6.59
N LEU A 34 -1.51 5.39 7.49
CA LEU A 34 -2.90 5.83 7.49
C LEU A 34 -2.96 7.32 7.25
N VAL A 35 -3.94 7.73 6.46
CA VAL A 35 -4.21 9.14 6.22
C VAL A 35 -5.68 9.34 6.53
N ASP A 36 -5.96 10.33 7.37
CA ASP A 36 -7.34 10.63 7.76
C ASP A 36 -8.01 9.39 8.37
N GLU A 37 -7.24 8.65 9.17
CA GLU A 37 -7.71 7.46 9.88
C GLU A 37 -8.08 6.31 8.95
N LYS A 38 -7.66 6.37 7.70
CA LYS A 38 -7.93 5.32 6.73
C LYS A 38 -6.62 4.75 6.24
N MET A 39 -6.61 3.44 6.00
CA MET A 39 -5.41 2.81 5.49
C MET A 39 -5.10 3.34 4.10
N LEU A 40 -3.89 3.79 3.90
CA LEU A 40 -3.42 4.25 2.61
C LEU A 40 -2.64 3.15 1.90
N CYS A 41 -1.62 2.66 2.54
CA CYS A 41 -0.78 1.60 2.00
C CYS A 41 -0.05 0.91 3.13
N CYS A 42 0.49 -0.26 2.83
CA CYS A 42 1.28 -1.03 3.79
C CYS A 42 2.48 -1.61 3.07
N THR A 43 3.54 -1.86 3.81
CA THR A 43 4.65 -2.62 3.24
C THR A 43 5.01 -3.73 4.20
N HIS A 44 5.40 -4.87 3.64
CA HIS A 44 5.83 -6.01 4.44
C HIS A 44 6.77 -6.86 3.59
N SER A 45 7.47 -7.76 4.25
CA SER A 45 8.37 -8.68 3.56
C SER A 45 7.72 -10.05 3.51
N ASP A 46 7.78 -10.67 2.36
CA ASP A 46 7.25 -12.01 2.19
C ASP A 46 8.08 -12.98 3.02
N LYS A 47 7.42 -13.83 3.79
CA LYS A 47 8.13 -14.73 4.69
C LYS A 47 8.97 -15.75 3.96
N ILE A 48 8.54 -16.15 2.78
CA ILE A 48 9.23 -17.20 2.04
C ILE A 48 10.31 -16.63 1.15
N THR A 49 9.97 -15.63 0.36
CA THR A 49 10.91 -15.08 -0.63
C THR A 49 11.74 -13.93 -0.06
N ASN A 50 11.32 -13.38 1.05
CA ASN A 50 11.96 -12.22 1.65
C ASN A 50 11.88 -10.98 0.77
N GLU A 51 10.97 -10.99 -0.17
CA GLU A 51 10.80 -9.87 -1.08
C GLU A 51 9.90 -8.81 -0.44
N ASP A 52 10.23 -7.54 -0.69
CA ASP A 52 9.39 -6.45 -0.21
C ASP A 52 8.14 -6.37 -1.05
N LEU A 53 7.02 -6.15 -0.38
CA LEU A 53 5.73 -6.02 -1.05
C LEU A 53 5.08 -4.72 -0.60
N LEU A 54 4.36 -4.10 -1.51
CA LEU A 54 3.65 -2.86 -1.22
C LEU A 54 2.17 -3.09 -1.46
N LEU A 55 1.37 -2.95 -0.41
CA LEU A 55 -0.08 -3.09 -0.52
C LEU A 55 -0.67 -1.71 -0.69
N CYS A 56 -1.35 -1.49 -1.80
CA CYS A 56 -1.90 -0.18 -2.16
C CYS A 56 -3.41 -0.25 -2.17
N ARG A 57 -4.03 0.75 -1.56
CA ARG A 57 -5.49 0.86 -1.59
C ARG A 57 -5.85 1.92 -2.61
N VAL A 58 -6.50 1.49 -3.70
CA VAL A 58 -6.70 2.35 -4.86
C VAL A 58 -8.15 2.34 -5.30
N SER A 59 -8.49 3.24 -6.22
CA SER A 59 -9.84 3.35 -6.74
C SER A 59 -10.19 2.15 -7.61
N ASP A 60 -11.48 2.00 -7.88
CA ASP A 60 -11.94 0.94 -8.77
C ASP A 60 -11.28 1.06 -10.14
N GLU A 61 -11.14 2.27 -10.64
CA GLU A 61 -10.52 2.50 -11.92
C GLU A 61 -9.08 2.05 -11.94
N ASP A 62 -8.33 2.46 -10.93
CA ASP A 62 -6.92 2.07 -10.85
C ASP A 62 -6.79 0.59 -10.62
N PHE A 63 -7.67 0.00 -9.84
CA PHE A 63 -7.64 -1.43 -9.62
C PHE A 63 -7.78 -2.16 -10.95
N SER A 64 -8.78 -1.78 -11.75
CA SER A 64 -9.00 -2.42 -13.04
C SER A 64 -7.83 -2.19 -13.99
N GLU A 65 -7.28 -1.00 -13.97
CA GLU A 65 -6.22 -0.66 -14.89
C GLU A 65 -4.94 -1.43 -14.62
N PHE A 66 -4.60 -1.63 -13.36
CA PHE A 66 -3.30 -2.17 -13.01
C PHE A 66 -3.31 -3.61 -12.53
N ILE A 67 -4.49 -4.23 -12.40
CA ILE A 67 -4.56 -5.57 -11.83
C ILE A 67 -3.81 -6.61 -12.66
N GLU A 68 -3.62 -6.34 -13.93
CA GLU A 68 -2.94 -7.30 -14.81
C GLU A 68 -1.52 -6.92 -15.15
N ASP A 69 -0.99 -5.89 -14.48
CA ASP A 69 0.41 -5.53 -14.67
C ASP A 69 1.32 -6.62 -14.14
N ASN A 70 2.53 -6.68 -14.70
CA ASN A 70 3.46 -7.75 -14.37
C ASN A 70 3.80 -7.88 -12.90
N PHE A 71 3.90 -6.80 -12.18
CA PHE A 71 4.33 -6.86 -10.79
C PHE A 71 3.21 -6.57 -9.83
N VAL A 72 1.97 -6.80 -10.26
CA VAL A 72 0.79 -6.48 -9.46
C VAL A 72 -0.08 -7.72 -9.35
N GLU A 73 -0.56 -7.97 -8.13
CA GLU A 73 -1.49 -9.07 -7.88
C GLU A 73 -2.63 -8.57 -7.02
N PRO A 74 -3.79 -9.20 -7.10
CA PRO A 74 -4.85 -8.84 -6.20
C PRO A 74 -4.54 -9.32 -4.80
N MET A 75 -4.94 -8.57 -3.81
CA MET A 75 -4.86 -9.01 -2.43
C MET A 75 -6.01 -9.97 -2.18
N THR A 76 -5.74 -11.09 -1.54
CA THR A 76 -6.80 -12.05 -1.23
C THR A 76 -6.85 -12.33 0.25
N MET A 77 -8.02 -12.67 0.73
CA MET A 77 -8.21 -13.13 2.07
C MET A 77 -8.95 -14.45 1.94
N GLY A 78 -8.21 -15.53 2.14
CA GLY A 78 -8.76 -16.85 1.84
C GLY A 78 -9.01 -16.93 0.36
N GLU A 79 -10.24 -17.25 -0.03
CA GLU A 79 -10.59 -17.34 -1.44
C GLU A 79 -11.15 -16.06 -1.99
N ARG A 80 -11.22 -15.02 -1.16
CA ARG A 80 -11.89 -13.81 -1.55
C ARG A 80 -10.89 -12.76 -2.00
N LYS A 81 -11.11 -12.19 -3.18
CA LYS A 81 -10.29 -11.09 -3.65
C LYS A 81 -10.76 -9.80 -2.98
N MET A 82 -9.81 -9.03 -2.51
CA MET A 82 -10.12 -7.77 -1.86
C MET A 82 -10.14 -6.67 -2.90
N LYS A 83 -11.34 -6.16 -3.18
CA LYS A 83 -11.46 -5.08 -4.13
C LYS A 83 -10.77 -3.82 -3.62
N ASN A 84 -10.16 -3.11 -4.51
CA ASN A 84 -9.45 -1.86 -4.22
C ASN A 84 -8.11 -2.06 -3.54
N PHE A 85 -7.63 -3.27 -3.44
CA PHE A 85 -6.32 -3.54 -2.87
C PHE A 85 -5.46 -4.23 -3.91
N LEU A 86 -4.31 -3.64 -4.20
CA LEU A 86 -3.33 -4.22 -5.12
C LEU A 86 -2.05 -4.49 -4.37
N LEU A 87 -1.48 -5.65 -4.59
CA LEU A 87 -0.23 -6.03 -3.97
C LEU A 87 0.84 -5.91 -5.04
N VAL A 88 1.81 -5.01 -4.82
CA VAL A 88 2.84 -4.72 -5.80
C VAL A 88 4.14 -5.32 -5.32
N SER A 89 4.79 -6.11 -6.19
CA SER A 89 6.07 -6.71 -5.83
C SER A 89 7.20 -5.71 -6.07
N GLU A 90 8.34 -6.02 -5.51
CA GLU A 90 9.44 -5.06 -5.42
C GLU A 90 9.81 -4.38 -6.72
N PRO A 91 9.94 -5.08 -7.85
CA PRO A 91 10.30 -4.38 -9.08
C PRO A 91 9.30 -3.31 -9.49
N GLY A 92 8.05 -3.44 -9.04
CA GLY A 92 7.01 -2.49 -9.40
C GLY A 92 7.08 -1.17 -8.66
N PHE A 93 7.88 -1.08 -7.59
CA PHE A 93 8.05 0.18 -6.88
C PHE A 93 9.51 0.48 -6.57
N GLU A 94 10.42 -0.22 -7.22
CA GLU A 94 11.82 -0.05 -6.95
C GLU A 94 12.31 1.33 -7.34
N LYS A 95 11.87 1.84 -8.49
CA LYS A 95 12.22 3.18 -8.89
C LYS A 95 11.42 4.20 -8.10
N GLN A 96 12.08 5.29 -7.74
CA GLN A 96 11.43 6.30 -6.94
C GLN A 96 10.17 6.85 -7.60
N GLU A 97 10.23 7.10 -8.91
CA GLU A 97 9.06 7.64 -9.59
C GLU A 97 7.89 6.67 -9.57
N ASN A 98 8.18 5.36 -9.63
CA ASN A 98 7.11 4.37 -9.56
C ASN A 98 6.49 4.33 -8.18
N LEU A 99 7.31 4.41 -7.15
CA LEU A 99 6.79 4.45 -5.79
C LEU A 99 5.91 5.69 -5.60
N GLN A 100 6.36 6.83 -6.10
CA GLN A 100 5.57 8.05 -5.99
C GLN A 100 4.24 7.92 -6.71
N ASP A 101 4.24 7.27 -7.87
CA ASP A 101 3.00 7.06 -8.61
C ASP A 101 2.02 6.20 -7.80
N TRP A 102 2.52 5.14 -7.17
CA TRP A 102 1.65 4.30 -6.36
C TRP A 102 1.09 5.06 -5.17
N ILE A 103 1.91 5.86 -4.51
CA ILE A 103 1.46 6.66 -3.39
C ILE A 103 0.41 7.68 -3.86
N ASP A 104 0.63 8.29 -5.03
CA ASP A 104 -0.33 9.25 -5.57
C ASP A 104 -1.68 8.61 -5.83
N ARG A 105 -1.68 7.38 -6.36
CA ARG A 105 -2.92 6.67 -6.61
C ARG A 105 -3.66 6.40 -5.31
N CYS A 106 -2.92 6.02 -4.28
CA CYS A 106 -3.52 5.79 -2.98
C CYS A 106 -4.09 7.07 -2.40
N LEU A 107 -3.36 8.17 -2.53
CA LEU A 107 -3.83 9.46 -2.02
C LEU A 107 -5.06 9.95 -2.77
N LYS A 108 -5.10 9.68 -4.06
CA LYS A 108 -6.24 10.08 -4.86
C LYS A 108 -7.53 9.39 -4.38
N TYR A 109 -7.40 8.14 -4.00
CA TYR A 109 -8.56 7.37 -3.55
C TYR A 109 -8.91 7.65 -2.10
N ASN A 110 -7.94 8.06 -1.30
CA ASN A 110 -8.12 8.16 0.15
C ASN A 110 -9.34 8.95 0.60
N PRO A 111 -9.64 10.12 -0.01
CA PRO A 111 -10.82 10.88 0.45
C PRO A 111 -12.14 10.13 0.29
N THR A 112 -12.23 9.24 -0.68
CA THR A 112 -13.46 8.50 -0.90
C THR A 112 -13.44 7.13 -0.24
N ALA A 113 -12.30 6.72 0.32
CA ALA A 113 -12.20 5.44 0.98
C ALA A 113 -13.00 5.47 2.28
N LYS A 114 -13.54 4.31 2.64
CA LYS A 114 -14.25 4.22 3.89
C LYS A 114 -13.30 3.90 5.01
N LYS A 115 -13.54 4.48 6.18
CA LYS A 115 -12.75 4.15 7.34
C LYS A 115 -12.96 2.71 7.71
N SER A 116 -11.94 2.08 8.25
CA SER A 116 -12.10 0.74 8.76
C SER A 116 -13.15 0.75 9.82
N LYS A 117 -13.98 -0.29 9.80
CA LYS A 117 -14.93 -0.43 10.83
C LYS A 117 -14.20 -0.61 12.10
N LYS A 118 -14.38 0.33 12.98
CA LYS A 118 -13.75 0.17 14.22
C LYS A 118 -14.55 -0.73 14.98
N SER A 119 -13.94 -1.70 15.54
CA SER A 119 -14.71 -2.44 16.46
C SER A 119 -14.79 -1.51 17.60
N LYS A 120 -15.77 -1.14 17.92
CA LYS A 120 -15.91 -0.22 18.96
C LYS A 120 -15.92 -0.79 20.21
#